data_d1754a38767e386b599b71efb2651ead
#
_entry.id   d1754a38767e386b599b71efb2651ead
#
_cell.length_a   1.000
_cell.length_b   1.000
_cell.length_c   1.000
_cell.angle_alpha   90.00
_cell.angle_beta   90.00
_cell.angle_gamma   90.00
#
_symmetry.space_group_name_H-M   'P 1'
#
loop_
_entity.id
_entity.type
_entity.pdbx_description
1 polymer ?
#
loop_
_entity_poly.entity_id
_entity_poly.type
_entity_poly.pdbx_seq_one_letter_code
_entity_poly.pdbx_strand_id
1 'polypeptide(L)'
;MNLRELIQSDIAAWARVWKCAPSAKFVFDYCGLRATLLYRVSHALWQKRVPLLPGMLFRLNITLHGFDVPPSTVIGPGLYVPHPVGTVLSAERIGANVTLISNITVGMRGEGEFPVIEDGVFVGAGARILGKVTVGTAAKIGANAVVLKDVPACATAVGVPATIKLAQPVQEAA
;
A
#
# COMPACT_ATOMS: atom_id res chain seq x y z
N MET A 1 -5.48 -11.72 -11.93
CA MET A 1 -6.72 -10.90 -11.84
C MET A 1 -6.71 -9.85 -12.94
N ASN A 2 -7.86 -9.60 -13.56
CA ASN A 2 -8.02 -8.52 -14.53
C ASN A 2 -8.28 -7.17 -13.82
N LEU A 3 -8.24 -6.07 -14.57
CA LEU A 3 -8.42 -4.72 -14.00
C LEU A 3 -9.74 -4.54 -13.26
N ARG A 4 -10.84 -5.11 -13.78
CA ARG A 4 -12.16 -5.02 -13.15
C ARG A 4 -12.20 -5.72 -11.80
N GLU A 5 -11.60 -6.90 -11.70
CA GLU A 5 -11.50 -7.66 -10.45
C GLU A 5 -10.68 -6.93 -9.40
N LEU A 6 -9.56 -6.29 -9.80
CA LEU A 6 -8.74 -5.48 -8.91
C LEU A 6 -9.52 -4.28 -8.36
N ILE A 7 -10.23 -3.55 -9.23
CA ILE A 7 -11.07 -2.42 -8.83
C ILE A 7 -12.17 -2.85 -7.87
N GLN A 8 -12.86 -3.95 -8.16
CA GLN A 8 -13.90 -4.48 -7.28
C GLN A 8 -13.36 -4.89 -5.91
N SER A 9 -12.16 -5.47 -5.89
CA SER A 9 -11.48 -5.85 -4.64
C SER A 9 -11.08 -4.62 -3.80
N ASP A 10 -10.61 -3.54 -4.43
CA ASP A 10 -10.28 -2.30 -3.74
C ASP A 10 -11.56 -1.65 -3.15
N ILE A 11 -12.65 -1.60 -3.91
CA ILE A 11 -13.96 -1.13 -3.41
C ILE A 11 -14.45 -1.99 -2.23
N ALA A 12 -14.28 -3.31 -2.32
CA ALA A 12 -14.65 -4.22 -1.23
C ALA A 12 -13.80 -4.01 0.03
N ALA A 13 -12.52 -3.62 -0.12
CA ALA A 13 -11.67 -3.28 1.02
C ALA A 13 -12.22 -2.04 1.76
N TRP A 14 -12.67 -1.03 1.04
CA TRP A 14 -13.34 0.14 1.62
C TRP A 14 -14.63 -0.24 2.34
N ALA A 15 -15.47 -1.06 1.72
CA ALA A 15 -16.73 -1.52 2.31
C ALA A 15 -16.51 -2.28 3.64
N ARG A 16 -15.47 -3.10 3.71
CA ARG A 16 -15.09 -3.81 4.95
C ARG A 16 -14.76 -2.85 6.09
N VAL A 17 -13.97 -1.82 5.81
CA VAL A 17 -13.58 -0.83 6.83
C VAL A 17 -14.79 -0.06 7.33
N TRP A 18 -15.69 0.36 6.45
CA TRP A 18 -16.88 1.12 6.78
C TRP A 18 -18.08 0.24 7.21
N LYS A 19 -17.90 -1.08 7.25
CA LYS A 19 -18.95 -2.06 7.62
C LYS A 19 -20.27 -1.86 6.86
N CYS A 20 -20.18 -1.62 5.56
CA CYS A 20 -21.31 -1.36 4.69
C CYS A 20 -21.20 -2.15 3.37
N ALA A 21 -22.24 -2.11 2.53
CA ALA A 21 -22.20 -2.74 1.23
C ALA A 21 -21.21 -2.02 0.27
N PRO A 22 -20.49 -2.75 -0.59
CA PRO A 22 -19.64 -2.15 -1.61
C PRO A 22 -20.46 -1.22 -2.53
N SER A 23 -19.95 0.00 -2.73
CA SER A 23 -20.64 1.01 -3.55
C SER A 23 -19.66 1.76 -4.44
N ALA A 24 -20.04 1.94 -5.70
CA ALA A 24 -19.32 2.81 -6.63
C ALA A 24 -19.30 4.28 -6.19
N LYS A 25 -20.22 4.70 -5.31
CA LYS A 25 -20.24 6.06 -4.72
C LYS A 25 -18.97 6.39 -3.97
N PHE A 26 -18.28 5.39 -3.40
CA PHE A 26 -17.00 5.60 -2.73
C PHE A 26 -15.94 6.27 -3.61
N VAL A 27 -16.01 6.07 -4.93
CA VAL A 27 -15.11 6.75 -5.87
C VAL A 27 -15.30 8.27 -5.85
N PHE A 28 -16.50 8.74 -5.62
CA PHE A 28 -16.80 10.18 -5.52
C PHE A 28 -16.50 10.73 -4.13
N ASP A 29 -16.76 9.95 -3.10
CA ASP A 29 -16.64 10.39 -1.70
C ASP A 29 -15.19 10.37 -1.19
N TYR A 30 -14.36 9.45 -1.68
CA TYR A 30 -13.03 9.22 -1.12
C TYR A 30 -11.90 9.42 -2.14
N CYS A 31 -11.05 10.43 -1.88
CA CYS A 31 -9.88 10.71 -2.73
C CYS A 31 -8.90 9.55 -2.81
N GLY A 32 -8.75 8.77 -1.74
CA GLY A 32 -7.86 7.62 -1.71
C GLY A 32 -8.28 6.52 -2.67
N LEU A 33 -9.57 6.23 -2.80
CA LEU A 33 -10.05 5.27 -3.79
C LEU A 33 -9.82 5.79 -5.22
N ARG A 34 -10.07 7.08 -5.49
CA ARG A 34 -9.75 7.68 -6.80
C ARG A 34 -8.28 7.54 -7.15
N ALA A 35 -7.39 7.83 -6.20
CA ALA A 35 -5.95 7.69 -6.37
C ALA A 35 -5.57 6.24 -6.70
N THR A 36 -6.12 5.28 -5.97
CA THR A 36 -5.90 3.85 -6.22
C THR A 36 -6.39 3.44 -7.61
N LEU A 37 -7.60 3.86 -8.01
CA LEU A 37 -8.16 3.53 -9.33
C LEU A 37 -7.32 4.12 -10.46
N LEU A 38 -6.86 5.36 -10.32
CA LEU A 38 -6.00 5.98 -11.32
C LEU A 38 -4.68 5.23 -11.49
N TYR A 39 -4.08 4.79 -10.37
CA TYR A 39 -2.93 3.89 -10.39
C TYR A 39 -3.26 2.56 -11.09
N ARG A 40 -4.39 1.89 -10.78
CA ARG A 40 -4.78 0.62 -11.40
C ARG A 40 -4.88 0.71 -12.93
N VAL A 41 -5.48 1.80 -13.43
CA VAL A 41 -5.56 2.05 -14.88
C VAL A 41 -4.17 2.30 -15.47
N SER A 42 -3.35 3.12 -14.82
CA SER A 42 -1.97 3.40 -15.24
C SER A 42 -1.13 2.11 -15.31
N HIS A 43 -1.20 1.26 -14.28
CA HIS A 43 -0.51 -0.04 -14.22
C HIS A 43 -0.98 -1.00 -15.33
N ALA A 44 -2.29 -1.11 -15.55
CA ALA A 44 -2.85 -1.98 -16.60
C ALA A 44 -2.41 -1.56 -18.01
N LEU A 45 -2.30 -0.26 -18.28
CA LEU A 45 -1.78 0.27 -19.52
C LEU A 45 -0.26 0.04 -19.66
N TRP A 46 0.47 0.18 -18.56
CA TRP A 46 1.89 -0.16 -18.49
C TRP A 46 2.15 -1.62 -18.86
N GLN A 47 1.39 -2.55 -18.27
CA GLN A 47 1.49 -3.97 -18.60
C GLN A 47 1.22 -4.27 -20.08
N LYS A 48 0.34 -3.50 -20.72
CA LYS A 48 0.04 -3.57 -22.16
C LYS A 48 1.06 -2.84 -23.03
N ARG A 49 2.11 -2.27 -22.43
CA ARG A 49 3.16 -1.50 -23.12
C ARG A 49 2.61 -0.30 -23.91
N VAL A 50 1.51 0.30 -23.47
CA VAL A 50 0.99 1.52 -24.07
C VAL A 50 1.99 2.66 -23.83
N PRO A 51 2.46 3.37 -24.89
CA PRO A 51 3.43 4.44 -24.71
C PRO A 51 2.80 5.68 -24.08
N LEU A 52 3.56 6.46 -23.32
CA LEU A 52 3.27 7.77 -22.73
C LEU A 52 2.11 7.81 -21.74
N LEU A 53 0.97 7.21 -22.05
CA LEU A 53 -0.27 7.33 -21.27
C LEU A 53 -0.13 6.85 -19.80
N PRO A 54 0.55 5.73 -19.48
CA PRO A 54 0.79 5.36 -18.08
C PRO A 54 1.54 6.43 -17.31
N GLY A 55 2.57 7.02 -17.91
CA GLY A 55 3.34 8.09 -17.28
C GLY A 55 2.54 9.39 -17.09
N MET A 56 1.64 9.71 -18.02
CA MET A 56 0.74 10.85 -17.90
C MET A 56 -0.25 10.66 -16.73
N LEU A 57 -0.85 9.47 -16.62
CA LEU A 57 -1.77 9.13 -15.53
C LEU A 57 -1.06 9.11 -14.17
N PHE A 58 0.16 8.62 -14.12
CA PHE A 58 1.02 8.67 -12.95
C PHE A 58 1.26 10.11 -12.48
N ARG A 59 1.67 11.01 -13.38
CA ARG A 59 1.87 12.43 -13.05
C ARG A 59 0.58 13.10 -12.61
N LEU A 60 -0.53 12.79 -13.27
CA LEU A 60 -1.86 13.28 -12.90
C LEU A 60 -2.23 12.82 -11.47
N ASN A 61 -1.91 11.59 -11.10
CA ASN A 61 -2.16 11.06 -9.75
C ASN A 61 -1.36 11.82 -8.67
N ILE A 62 -0.10 12.11 -8.94
CA ILE A 62 0.72 12.94 -8.05
C ILE A 62 0.09 14.33 -7.90
N THR A 63 -0.30 14.96 -9.02
CA THR A 63 -0.85 16.33 -9.01
C THR A 63 -2.19 16.42 -8.29
N LEU A 64 -3.11 15.46 -8.52
CA LEU A 64 -4.46 15.50 -7.97
C LEU A 64 -4.55 14.95 -6.53
N HIS A 65 -3.73 13.95 -6.22
CA HIS A 65 -3.88 13.19 -4.98
C HIS A 65 -2.63 13.15 -4.10
N GLY A 66 -1.48 13.67 -4.57
CA GLY A 66 -0.20 13.53 -3.88
C GLY A 66 0.23 12.06 -3.71
N PHE A 67 -0.22 11.17 -4.62
CA PHE A 67 0.00 9.73 -4.57
C PHE A 67 1.02 9.31 -5.61
N ASP A 68 2.26 9.13 -5.16
CA ASP A 68 3.41 8.81 -6.00
C ASP A 68 3.62 7.30 -6.04
N VAL A 69 3.02 6.65 -7.04
CA VAL A 69 3.13 5.21 -7.26
C VAL A 69 3.45 4.94 -8.73
N PRO A 70 4.70 4.60 -9.06
CA PRO A 70 5.08 4.30 -10.44
C PRO A 70 4.21 3.20 -11.04
N PRO A 71 3.84 3.29 -12.33
CA PRO A 71 3.01 2.28 -12.97
C PRO A 71 3.67 0.89 -13.04
N SER A 72 4.97 0.80 -12.84
CA SER A 72 5.72 -0.47 -12.75
C SER A 72 5.58 -1.19 -11.41
N THR A 73 5.20 -0.49 -10.34
CA THR A 73 5.02 -1.10 -9.01
C THR A 73 3.89 -2.13 -9.06
N VAL A 74 4.12 -3.33 -8.54
CA VAL A 74 3.12 -4.40 -8.49
C VAL A 74 2.40 -4.36 -7.16
N ILE A 75 1.07 -4.15 -7.18
CA ILE A 75 0.23 -4.11 -5.97
C ILE A 75 -0.92 -5.11 -6.10
N GLY A 76 -1.03 -6.00 -5.12
CA GLY A 76 -2.09 -6.99 -5.00
C GLY A 76 -3.49 -6.38 -4.81
N PRO A 77 -4.55 -7.23 -4.81
CA PRO A 77 -5.93 -6.79 -4.65
C PRO A 77 -6.25 -6.30 -3.25
N GLY A 78 -7.29 -5.48 -3.13
CA GLY A 78 -7.80 -5.05 -1.83
C GLY A 78 -6.98 -3.96 -1.13
N LEU A 79 -6.30 -3.12 -1.89
CA LEU A 79 -5.55 -1.99 -1.36
C LEU A 79 -6.49 -0.95 -0.72
N TYR A 80 -6.18 -0.57 0.54
CA TYR A 80 -6.90 0.48 1.25
C TYR A 80 -5.98 1.65 1.61
N VAL A 81 -6.22 2.82 1.03
CA VAL A 81 -5.44 4.06 1.23
C VAL A 81 -6.40 5.21 1.52
N PRO A 82 -6.79 5.46 2.77
CA PRO A 82 -7.74 6.53 3.07
C PRO A 82 -7.23 7.94 2.76
N HIS A 83 -5.95 8.18 2.97
CA HIS A 83 -5.33 9.50 2.82
C HIS A 83 -4.06 9.39 1.97
N PRO A 84 -4.16 9.51 0.63
CA PRO A 84 -3.05 9.24 -0.28
C PRO A 84 -1.96 10.30 -0.27
N VAL A 85 -2.25 11.51 0.21
CA VAL A 85 -1.34 12.67 0.15
C VAL A 85 0.00 12.38 0.82
N GLY A 86 1.09 12.66 0.10
CA GLY A 86 2.45 12.46 0.58
C GLY A 86 2.90 10.99 0.63
N THR A 87 2.13 10.08 0.03
CA THR A 87 2.46 8.66 0.00
C THR A 87 3.24 8.31 -1.26
N VAL A 88 4.42 7.72 -1.07
CA VAL A 88 5.34 7.26 -2.11
C VAL A 88 5.50 5.75 -2.00
N LEU A 89 5.23 5.02 -3.08
CA LEU A 89 5.28 3.56 -3.10
C LEU A 89 6.16 3.04 -4.24
N SER A 90 7.45 2.96 -3.99
CA SER A 90 8.42 2.31 -4.86
C SER A 90 8.87 1.01 -4.21
N ALA A 91 8.15 -0.07 -4.46
CA ALA A 91 8.38 -1.40 -3.91
C ALA A 91 8.61 -2.42 -5.02
N GLU A 92 9.32 -3.50 -4.73
CA GLU A 92 9.38 -4.67 -5.60
C GLU A 92 7.99 -5.29 -5.76
N ARG A 93 7.28 -5.46 -4.62
CA ARG A 93 5.90 -5.95 -4.58
C ARG A 93 5.19 -5.47 -3.32
N ILE A 94 3.92 -5.15 -3.46
CA ILE A 94 2.97 -4.96 -2.37
C ILE A 94 1.87 -6.01 -2.50
N GLY A 95 1.62 -6.77 -1.45
CA GLY A 95 0.69 -7.88 -1.41
C GLY A 95 -0.79 -7.49 -1.43
N ALA A 96 -1.63 -8.47 -1.16
CA ALA A 96 -3.09 -8.31 -1.09
C ALA A 96 -3.54 -7.73 0.26
N ASN A 97 -4.68 -7.01 0.27
CA ASN A 97 -5.32 -6.47 1.48
C ASN A 97 -4.41 -5.60 2.35
N VAL A 98 -3.47 -4.90 1.75
CA VAL A 98 -2.57 -3.98 2.46
C VAL A 98 -3.32 -2.68 2.78
N THR A 99 -3.09 -2.18 4.00
CA THR A 99 -3.62 -0.89 4.47
C THR A 99 -2.48 0.11 4.63
N LEU A 100 -2.60 1.27 3.98
CA LEU A 100 -1.64 2.37 4.04
C LEU A 100 -2.35 3.64 4.50
N ILE A 101 -2.07 4.14 5.69
CA ILE A 101 -2.89 5.23 6.26
C ILE A 101 -2.63 6.57 5.57
N SER A 102 -1.45 7.16 5.67
CA SER A 102 -1.11 8.43 5.02
C SER A 102 0.37 8.76 5.11
N ASN A 103 0.87 9.59 4.18
CA ASN A 103 2.23 10.13 4.22
C ASN A 103 3.31 9.05 4.45
N ILE A 104 3.20 7.95 3.73
CA ILE A 104 4.06 6.77 3.86
C ILE A 104 5.12 6.83 2.77
N THR A 105 6.35 6.40 3.09
CA THR A 105 7.36 6.13 2.08
C THR A 105 7.76 4.66 2.13
N VAL A 106 7.53 3.96 1.03
CA VAL A 106 8.11 2.65 0.74
C VAL A 106 9.07 2.87 -0.42
N GLY A 107 10.36 2.66 -0.22
CA GLY A 107 11.33 3.02 -1.23
C GLY A 107 12.72 2.42 -1.02
N MET A 108 13.60 2.66 -1.99
CA MET A 108 14.97 2.18 -1.93
C MET A 108 15.81 2.97 -0.91
N ARG A 109 16.86 2.32 -0.41
CA ARG A 109 17.91 2.91 0.40
C ARG A 109 19.27 2.87 -0.30
N GLY A 110 19.49 1.88 -1.14
CA GLY A 110 20.63 1.71 -2.05
C GLY A 110 20.15 1.45 -3.47
N GLU A 111 21.05 1.40 -4.44
CA GLU A 111 20.69 1.16 -5.84
C GLU A 111 20.00 -0.20 -6.02
N GLY A 112 18.76 -0.18 -6.56
CA GLY A 112 17.99 -1.39 -6.86
C GLY A 112 17.44 -2.14 -5.65
N GLU A 113 17.55 -1.59 -4.43
CA GLU A 113 17.10 -2.23 -3.20
C GLU A 113 15.69 -1.78 -2.83
N PHE A 114 14.67 -2.47 -3.31
CA PHE A 114 13.27 -2.16 -3.05
C PHE A 114 12.66 -3.08 -2.00
N PRO A 115 11.79 -2.54 -1.12
CA PRO A 115 11.05 -3.34 -0.15
C PRO A 115 10.05 -4.30 -0.78
N VAL A 116 9.78 -5.41 -0.07
CA VAL A 116 8.64 -6.29 -0.30
C VAL A 116 7.66 -6.14 0.87
N ILE A 117 6.41 -5.86 0.55
CA ILE A 117 5.32 -5.80 1.54
C ILE A 117 4.40 -7.00 1.26
N GLU A 118 4.24 -7.87 2.23
CA GLU A 118 3.39 -9.05 2.08
C GLU A 118 1.90 -8.77 2.36
N ASP A 119 1.07 -9.81 2.28
CA ASP A 119 -0.38 -9.71 2.38
C ASP A 119 -0.84 -9.24 3.78
N GLY A 120 -1.91 -8.46 3.82
CA GLY A 120 -2.55 -8.03 5.06
C GLY A 120 -1.75 -7.07 5.92
N VAL A 121 -0.63 -6.56 5.43
CA VAL A 121 0.22 -5.61 6.19
C VAL A 121 -0.54 -4.30 6.43
N PHE A 122 -0.42 -3.81 7.66
CA PHE A 122 -0.91 -2.48 8.05
C PHE A 122 0.27 -1.52 8.22
N VAL A 123 0.21 -0.36 7.56
CA VAL A 123 1.23 0.69 7.66
C VAL A 123 0.60 1.97 8.20
N GLY A 124 1.03 2.36 9.40
CA GLY A 124 0.60 3.58 10.07
C GLY A 124 1.09 4.85 9.38
N ALA A 125 0.41 5.97 9.68
CA ALA A 125 0.72 7.27 9.10
C ALA A 125 2.19 7.67 9.35
N GLY A 126 2.81 8.28 8.35
CA GLY A 126 4.19 8.79 8.45
C GLY A 126 5.28 7.71 8.46
N ALA A 127 4.96 6.43 8.32
CA ALA A 127 5.97 5.37 8.34
C ALA A 127 6.89 5.41 7.12
N ARG A 128 8.15 5.01 7.32
CA ARG A 128 9.17 4.89 6.28
C ARG A 128 9.71 3.47 6.26
N ILE A 129 9.61 2.78 5.12
CA ILE A 129 10.10 1.41 4.92
C ILE A 129 11.12 1.49 3.80
N LEU A 130 12.39 1.31 4.12
CA LEU A 130 13.48 1.70 3.23
C LEU A 130 14.50 0.57 3.04
N GLY A 131 14.90 0.35 1.78
CA GLY A 131 15.90 -0.62 1.38
C GLY A 131 15.34 -2.01 1.11
N LYS A 132 16.21 -2.99 0.93
CA LYS A 132 15.85 -4.38 0.68
C LYS A 132 15.35 -5.05 1.97
N VAL A 133 14.13 -4.72 2.37
CA VAL A 133 13.48 -5.27 3.56
C VAL A 133 12.18 -5.97 3.19
N THR A 134 11.87 -7.04 3.90
CA THR A 134 10.59 -7.74 3.79
C THR A 134 9.74 -7.45 5.02
N VAL A 135 8.53 -6.92 4.77
CA VAL A 135 7.50 -6.79 5.81
C VAL A 135 6.55 -7.97 5.66
N GLY A 136 6.63 -8.91 6.59
CA GLY A 136 5.93 -10.19 6.55
C GLY A 136 4.41 -10.07 6.71
N THR A 137 3.71 -11.10 6.27
CA THR A 137 2.24 -11.20 6.25
C THR A 137 1.61 -10.76 7.58
N ALA A 138 0.57 -9.93 7.49
CA ALA A 138 -0.19 -9.40 8.63
C ALA A 138 0.64 -8.62 9.66
N ALA A 139 1.88 -8.22 9.33
CA ALA A 139 2.68 -7.36 10.19
C ALA A 139 2.06 -5.95 10.28
N LYS A 140 2.38 -5.26 11.38
CA LYS A 140 1.90 -3.90 11.65
C LYS A 140 3.08 -2.95 11.79
N ILE A 141 3.09 -1.90 11.00
CA ILE A 141 4.08 -0.82 11.11
C ILE A 141 3.40 0.35 11.81
N GLY A 142 3.93 0.75 12.94
CA GLY A 142 3.40 1.87 13.72
C GLY A 142 3.58 3.21 13.02
N ALA A 143 2.80 4.20 13.43
CA ALA A 143 2.92 5.55 12.89
C ALA A 143 4.33 6.11 13.13
N ASN A 144 4.87 6.81 12.12
CA ASN A 144 6.21 7.40 12.11
C ASN A 144 7.37 6.41 12.34
N ALA A 145 7.13 5.10 12.24
CA ALA A 145 8.21 4.12 12.35
C ALA A 145 9.14 4.16 11.13
N VAL A 146 10.45 3.98 11.37
CA VAL A 146 11.46 3.88 10.31
C VAL A 146 12.00 2.45 10.26
N VAL A 147 11.52 1.66 9.31
CA VAL A 147 11.85 0.25 9.14
C VAL A 147 13.04 0.11 8.19
N LEU A 148 14.13 -0.46 8.70
CA LEU A 148 15.40 -0.66 8.01
C LEU A 148 15.87 -2.13 8.03
N LYS A 149 15.05 -3.02 8.57
CA LYS A 149 15.30 -4.48 8.69
C LYS A 149 13.99 -5.22 8.48
N ASP A 150 14.08 -6.51 8.15
CA ASP A 150 12.92 -7.36 7.97
C ASP A 150 12.03 -7.38 9.20
N VAL A 151 10.72 -7.38 8.95
CA VAL A 151 9.69 -7.48 9.99
C VAL A 151 9.00 -8.84 9.83
N PRO A 152 9.09 -9.75 10.81
CA PRO A 152 8.43 -11.05 10.73
C PRO A 152 6.91 -10.94 10.57
N ALA A 153 6.31 -12.01 10.03
CA ALA A 153 4.84 -12.10 9.93
C ALA A 153 4.18 -11.89 11.31
N CYS A 154 3.04 -11.21 11.32
CA CYS A 154 2.26 -10.86 12.51
C CYS A 154 2.98 -9.99 13.54
N ALA A 155 4.24 -9.60 13.32
CA ALA A 155 4.98 -8.74 14.25
C ALA A 155 4.56 -7.27 14.13
N THR A 156 4.91 -6.48 15.13
CA THR A 156 4.71 -5.03 15.14
C THR A 156 6.06 -4.32 15.16
N ALA A 157 6.31 -3.40 14.22
CA ALA A 157 7.50 -2.56 14.18
C ALA A 157 7.15 -1.12 14.56
N VAL A 158 7.82 -0.54 15.56
CA VAL A 158 7.57 0.82 16.07
C VAL A 158 8.86 1.56 16.40
N GLY A 159 8.87 2.87 16.23
CA GLY A 159 9.98 3.75 16.61
C GLY A 159 10.95 4.08 15.48
N VAL A 160 12.01 4.85 15.79
CA VAL A 160 13.03 5.36 14.87
C VAL A 160 14.43 5.14 15.47
N PRO A 161 15.24 4.19 14.93
CA PRO A 161 14.85 3.13 14.00
C PRO A 161 13.84 2.16 14.64
N ALA A 162 13.06 1.45 13.81
CA ALA A 162 11.99 0.61 14.32
C ALA A 162 12.52 -0.59 15.13
N THR A 163 11.91 -0.79 16.29
CA THR A 163 12.06 -1.99 17.12
C THR A 163 10.93 -2.95 16.81
N ILE A 164 11.26 -4.23 16.63
CA ILE A 164 10.31 -5.29 16.30
C ILE A 164 9.80 -5.94 17.58
N LYS A 165 8.48 -5.97 17.73
CA LYS A 165 7.77 -6.68 18.79
C LYS A 165 7.06 -7.88 18.17
N LEU A 166 7.44 -9.08 18.55
CA LEU A 166 6.77 -10.31 18.11
C LEU A 166 5.35 -10.35 18.67
N ALA A 167 4.41 -10.94 17.92
CA ALA A 167 3.08 -11.21 18.44
C ALA A 167 3.21 -12.15 19.66
N GLN A 168 2.60 -11.79 20.77
CA GLN A 168 2.48 -12.74 21.90
C GLN A 168 1.54 -13.87 21.46
N PRO A 169 1.84 -15.13 21.77
CA PRO A 169 0.88 -16.21 21.59
C PRO A 169 -0.38 -15.85 22.35
N VAL A 170 -1.54 -15.95 21.69
CA VAL A 170 -2.84 -15.79 22.34
C VAL A 170 -2.88 -16.81 23.48
N GLN A 171 -2.82 -16.36 24.74
CA GLN A 171 -3.15 -17.23 25.88
C GLN A 171 -4.64 -17.52 25.74
N GLU A 172 -4.98 -18.75 25.35
CA GLU A 172 -6.34 -19.23 25.46
C GLU A 172 -6.74 -19.12 26.95
N ALA A 173 -7.69 -18.24 27.22
CA ALA A 173 -8.29 -18.15 28.52
C ALA A 173 -8.95 -19.51 28.84
N ALA A 174 -8.43 -20.17 29.84
CA ALA A 174 -8.95 -21.43 30.36
C ALA A 174 -10.33 -21.23 31.01
#